data_c78718f6424453356aadd3e79b711cbb
#
_entry.id   c78718f6424453356aadd3e79b711cbb
#
_cell.length_a   1.000
_cell.length_b   1.000
_cell.length_c   1.000
_cell.angle_alpha   90.00
_cell.angle_beta   90.00
_cell.angle_gamma   90.00
#
_symmetry.space_group_name_H-M   'P 1'
#
loop_
_entity.id
_entity.type
_entity.pdbx_description
1 polymer ?
#
loop_
_entity_poly.entity_id
_entity_poly.type
_entity_poly.pdbx_seq_one_letter_code
_entity_poly.pdbx_strand_id
1 'polypeptide(L)'
;MAVLGKIRALGPVALISVIGLALFAFVFSTGTGTVTDVFKGDEFNQSRVAVINGIEMDRADFMQKVDNLEKQNRGSSSSIQAMNSIWNSELKKLVLQSEYQKIGIQIEREMMRDFLKTNLLAFEDFQDSNGEFDESKLNQFISNLKEISPETMELQGSLVNYESWNNFEENIGAIGLEEMYYRLVDAGINTALFEGEEDYFNSNDVVDFKYVKIPFTKVSDNDIKVSKSEVTDYINQNENNYSSDPSRDLIFVRFEENPSGLDKSEAKSSLNSLLEDREEYDPNSQKNITYKGFKNTKNNEEFLNINSAIKFFDSYVFKSSLSPSFAENIYNLNKGEVYGPYNENGFVKATKLIDSKFIADSAKVRHILIPYSGSFRSGPDVTKSKEQAKKTADSISKVLKSNSCKFNSLLSLSSDQVSNENEGIIEFAYVDGFAPEFRDFSFEKRVGSIDVVETDFGFHVIEILSQGKKQKAVKVGNLAVKVEPSERTRDSVYNITSKFEIAVNEENFREYSKENNIKINPVNNIGELDENIPMLGQQRSIVRWAYDENTDKGDIKRFSLQKGGY
;
A
#
# COMPACT_ATOMS: atom_id res chain seq x y z
N MET A 1 -29.95 3.02 60.57
CA MET A 1 -30.49 2.60 59.24
C MET A 1 -30.64 3.74 58.21
N ALA A 2 -30.31 4.99 58.54
CA ALA A 2 -30.43 6.12 57.60
C ALA A 2 -29.23 6.34 56.68
N VAL A 3 -28.05 5.76 56.99
CA VAL A 3 -26.82 5.98 56.18
C VAL A 3 -26.78 5.08 54.94
N LEU A 4 -27.26 3.83 55.04
CA LEU A 4 -27.31 2.88 53.94
C LEU A 4 -28.29 3.29 52.82
N GLY A 5 -29.38 4.02 53.19
CA GLY A 5 -30.33 4.56 52.19
C GLY A 5 -29.74 5.70 51.35
N LYS A 6 -28.90 6.55 51.93
CA LYS A 6 -28.20 7.64 51.20
C LYS A 6 -27.10 7.12 50.29
N ILE A 7 -26.39 6.05 50.67
CA ILE A 7 -25.39 5.39 49.84
C ILE A 7 -26.05 4.71 48.63
N ARG A 8 -27.22 4.09 48.83
CA ARG A 8 -27.99 3.48 47.71
C ARG A 8 -28.59 4.48 46.72
N ALA A 9 -28.96 5.67 47.20
CA ALA A 9 -29.47 6.75 46.34
C ALA A 9 -28.37 7.46 45.55
N LEU A 10 -27.14 7.52 46.06
CA LEU A 10 -25.97 8.12 45.40
C LEU A 10 -25.20 7.11 44.52
N GLY A 11 -25.44 5.81 44.68
CA GLY A 11 -24.74 4.74 43.98
C GLY A 11 -24.82 4.86 42.43
N PRO A 12 -25.99 5.06 41.83
CA PRO A 12 -26.09 5.23 40.40
C PRO A 12 -25.38 6.48 39.87
N VAL A 13 -25.48 7.61 40.58
CA VAL A 13 -24.85 8.87 40.19
C VAL A 13 -23.32 8.79 40.38
N ALA A 14 -22.83 8.18 41.44
CA ALA A 14 -21.42 7.93 41.64
C ALA A 14 -20.86 6.96 40.61
N LEU A 15 -21.60 5.92 40.25
CA LEU A 15 -21.21 4.95 39.21
C LEU A 15 -21.14 5.63 37.83
N ILE A 16 -22.16 6.42 37.48
CA ILE A 16 -22.18 7.17 36.23
C ILE A 16 -21.03 8.18 36.17
N SER A 17 -20.74 8.84 37.30
CA SER A 17 -19.62 9.79 37.38
C SER A 17 -18.26 9.11 37.23
N VAL A 18 -18.08 7.93 37.85
CA VAL A 18 -16.84 7.14 37.72
C VAL A 18 -16.69 6.57 36.30
N ILE A 19 -17.77 6.07 35.70
CA ILE A 19 -17.76 5.60 34.30
C ILE A 19 -17.55 6.80 33.35
N GLY A 20 -18.17 7.93 33.59
CA GLY A 20 -17.97 9.16 32.82
C GLY A 20 -16.53 9.67 32.89
N LEU A 21 -15.92 9.67 34.08
CA LEU A 21 -14.50 10.00 34.27
C LEU A 21 -13.56 8.98 33.65
N ALA A 22 -13.89 7.68 33.73
CA ALA A 22 -13.09 6.63 33.09
C ALA A 22 -13.17 6.70 31.55
N LEU A 23 -14.36 6.94 30.99
CA LEU A 23 -14.54 7.18 29.56
C LEU A 23 -13.87 8.47 29.11
N PHE A 24 -13.96 9.54 29.89
CA PHE A 24 -13.25 10.78 29.65
C PHE A 24 -11.73 10.58 29.66
N ALA A 25 -11.19 9.90 30.68
CA ALA A 25 -9.78 9.53 30.74
C ALA A 25 -9.36 8.61 29.60
N PHE A 26 -10.21 7.65 29.19
CA PHE A 26 -9.95 6.76 28.06
C PHE A 26 -9.95 7.52 26.72
N VAL A 27 -10.92 8.39 26.47
CA VAL A 27 -10.98 9.22 25.25
C VAL A 27 -9.78 10.16 25.17
N PHE A 28 -9.31 10.68 26.30
CA PHE A 28 -8.11 11.54 26.35
C PHE A 28 -6.80 10.75 26.41
N SER A 29 -6.78 9.47 26.81
CA SER A 29 -5.58 8.65 26.84
C SER A 29 -5.28 7.93 25.51
N THR A 30 -6.28 7.78 24.64
CA THR A 30 -6.08 7.27 23.27
C THR A 30 -5.61 8.35 22.28
N GLY A 31 -5.62 9.62 22.68
CA GLY A 31 -4.98 10.73 21.98
C GLY A 31 -3.65 11.06 22.63
N THR A 32 -2.58 10.51 22.13
CA THR A 32 -1.16 10.89 22.23
C THR A 32 -0.83 12.12 23.11
N GLY A 33 -0.92 12.01 24.44
CA GLY A 33 -0.48 13.03 25.39
C GLY A 33 -0.93 12.70 26.79
N THR A 34 -0.03 12.73 27.77
CA THR A 34 -0.37 12.54 29.18
C THR A 34 -1.19 13.74 29.66
N VAL A 35 -2.15 13.51 30.60
CA VAL A 35 -2.99 14.57 31.22
C VAL A 35 -2.15 15.70 31.82
N THR A 36 -0.88 15.47 32.12
CA THR A 36 0.09 16.46 32.59
C THR A 36 0.55 17.45 31.52
N ASP A 37 0.45 17.10 30.21
CA ASP A 37 0.85 17.98 29.12
C ASP A 37 -0.24 19.03 28.81
N VAL A 38 -1.48 18.76 29.22
CA VAL A 38 -2.60 19.73 29.08
C VAL A 38 -2.47 20.90 30.08
N PHE A 39 -1.68 20.76 31.14
CA PHE A 39 -1.52 21.78 32.19
C PHE A 39 -0.15 22.45 32.22
N LYS A 40 0.79 22.01 31.39
CA LYS A 40 2.04 22.75 31.16
C LYS A 40 1.81 23.64 29.95
N GLY A 41 1.56 24.91 30.22
CA GLY A 41 1.40 25.92 29.20
C GLY A 41 2.70 26.21 28.45
N ASP A 42 2.97 25.41 27.43
CA ASP A 42 3.67 25.84 26.25
C ASP A 42 2.63 25.91 25.13
N GLU A 43 2.51 27.09 24.53
CA GLU A 43 1.61 27.41 23.44
C GLU A 43 1.95 26.61 22.17
N PHE A 44 1.88 25.29 22.23
CA PHE A 44 1.76 24.50 21.02
C PHE A 44 0.34 24.68 20.52
N ASN A 45 0.16 25.68 19.68
CA ASN A 45 -1.12 26.01 19.09
C ASN A 45 -1.61 24.77 18.32
N GLN A 46 -2.55 24.02 18.90
CA GLN A 46 -3.07 22.75 18.34
C GLN A 46 -3.74 22.92 16.97
N SER A 47 -3.88 24.17 16.49
CA SER A 47 -4.52 24.51 15.23
C SER A 47 -3.58 24.51 14.02
N ARG A 48 -2.26 24.49 14.19
CA ARG A 48 -1.30 24.59 13.09
C ARG A 48 -0.30 23.43 13.07
N VAL A 49 0.15 23.03 11.87
CA VAL A 49 1.20 22.03 11.65
C VAL A 49 2.58 22.69 11.68
N ALA A 50 2.71 23.86 11.03
CA ALA A 50 3.97 24.58 10.90
C ALA A 50 3.73 26.06 10.57
N VAL A 51 4.79 26.86 10.68
CA VAL A 51 4.88 28.22 10.15
C VAL A 51 6.07 28.27 9.20
N ILE A 52 5.83 28.56 7.92
CA ILE A 52 6.84 28.58 6.87
C ILE A 52 6.86 29.98 6.25
N ASN A 53 7.98 30.68 6.31
CA ASN A 53 8.10 32.05 5.84
C ASN A 53 7.02 33.00 6.39
N GLY A 54 6.57 32.78 7.64
CA GLY A 54 5.52 33.56 8.27
C GLY A 54 4.09 33.17 7.90
N ILE A 55 3.90 32.18 7.04
CA ILE A 55 2.60 31.63 6.65
C ILE A 55 2.32 30.40 7.52
N GLU A 56 1.16 30.41 8.18
CA GLU A 56 0.72 29.28 9.00
C GLU A 56 0.09 28.19 8.13
N MET A 57 0.48 26.93 8.40
CA MET A 57 -0.15 25.74 7.81
C MET A 57 -1.19 25.21 8.80
N ASP A 58 -2.46 25.32 8.45
CA ASP A 58 -3.57 24.84 9.29
C ASP A 58 -3.57 23.31 9.38
N ARG A 59 -3.79 22.79 10.59
CA ARG A 59 -3.77 21.35 10.86
C ARG A 59 -4.98 20.65 10.26
N ALA A 60 -6.15 21.24 10.28
CA ALA A 60 -7.36 20.60 9.79
C ALA A 60 -7.30 20.46 8.27
N ASP A 61 -6.85 21.52 7.56
CA ASP A 61 -6.64 21.51 6.12
C ASP A 61 -5.57 20.48 5.71
N PHE A 62 -4.44 20.46 6.42
CA PHE A 62 -3.37 19.50 6.18
C PHE A 62 -3.85 18.05 6.34
N MET A 63 -4.54 17.73 7.44
CA MET A 63 -5.06 16.39 7.70
C MET A 63 -6.13 15.99 6.70
N GLN A 64 -6.98 16.91 6.26
CA GLN A 64 -7.97 16.65 5.22
C GLN A 64 -7.31 16.25 3.89
N LYS A 65 -6.21 16.91 3.51
CA LYS A 65 -5.42 16.55 2.32
C LYS A 65 -4.79 15.18 2.45
N VAL A 66 -4.25 14.84 3.65
CA VAL A 66 -3.71 13.50 3.94
C VAL A 66 -4.79 12.43 3.79
N ASP A 67 -5.96 12.61 4.43
CA ASP A 67 -7.08 11.67 4.35
C ASP A 67 -7.56 11.46 2.91
N ASN A 68 -7.62 12.53 2.12
CA ASN A 68 -8.01 12.45 0.71
C ASN A 68 -6.99 11.64 -0.11
N LEU A 69 -5.70 11.84 0.11
CA LEU A 69 -4.65 11.07 -0.55
C LEU A 69 -4.68 9.59 -0.16
N GLU A 70 -4.92 9.27 1.12
CA GLU A 70 -5.07 7.89 1.58
C GLU A 70 -6.27 7.18 0.92
N LYS A 71 -7.41 7.88 0.81
CA LYS A 71 -8.62 7.35 0.14
C LYS A 71 -8.37 7.10 -1.35
N GLN A 72 -7.67 7.98 -2.04
CA GLN A 72 -7.32 7.82 -3.45
C GLN A 72 -6.40 6.61 -3.67
N ASN A 73 -5.43 6.40 -2.79
CA ASN A 73 -4.49 5.29 -2.88
C ASN A 73 -5.06 3.94 -2.40
N ARG A 74 -6.34 3.87 -2.05
CA ARG A 74 -7.04 2.65 -1.57
C ARG A 74 -6.28 1.87 -0.50
N GLY A 75 -5.57 2.57 0.39
CA GLY A 75 -4.80 1.96 1.47
C GLY A 75 -3.48 1.29 1.05
N SER A 76 -2.99 1.56 -0.15
CA SER A 76 -1.69 1.02 -0.62
C SER A 76 -0.48 1.79 -0.08
N SER A 77 -0.66 3.03 0.41
CA SER A 77 0.37 3.82 1.07
C SER A 77 0.13 3.88 2.59
N SER A 78 1.21 3.90 3.37
CA SER A 78 1.08 4.13 4.81
C SER A 78 0.67 5.59 5.09
N SER A 79 -0.04 5.83 6.21
CA SER A 79 -0.41 7.19 6.65
C SER A 79 0.79 8.13 6.73
N ILE A 80 1.96 7.60 7.10
CA ILE A 80 3.21 8.38 7.15
C ILE A 80 3.67 8.78 5.75
N GLN A 81 3.58 7.90 4.76
CA GLN A 81 3.93 8.23 3.37
C GLN A 81 2.98 9.30 2.81
N ALA A 82 1.69 9.20 3.09
CA ALA A 82 0.70 10.22 2.72
C ALA A 82 1.01 11.57 3.38
N MET A 83 1.29 11.58 4.69
CA MET A 83 1.70 12.80 5.41
C MET A 83 2.97 13.43 4.83
N ASN A 84 4.02 12.63 4.57
CA ASN A 84 5.27 13.15 4.00
C ASN A 84 5.06 13.69 2.57
N SER A 85 4.23 13.05 1.78
CA SER A 85 3.90 13.51 0.43
C SER A 85 3.18 14.87 0.47
N ILE A 86 2.15 15.00 1.32
CA ILE A 86 1.43 16.28 1.50
C ILE A 86 2.35 17.34 2.12
N TRP A 87 3.17 16.98 3.12
CA TRP A 87 4.15 17.89 3.72
C TRP A 87 5.08 18.50 2.66
N ASN A 88 5.71 17.66 1.84
CA ASN A 88 6.63 18.11 0.80
C ASN A 88 5.93 18.99 -0.25
N SER A 89 4.70 18.65 -0.61
CA SER A 89 3.88 19.45 -1.53
C SER A 89 3.54 20.81 -0.96
N GLU A 90 3.07 20.89 0.29
CA GLU A 90 2.71 22.14 0.96
C GLU A 90 3.96 23.00 1.23
N LEU A 91 5.06 22.38 1.67
CA LEU A 91 6.34 23.07 1.86
C LEU A 91 6.82 23.72 0.55
N LYS A 92 6.82 22.97 -0.56
CA LYS A 92 7.17 23.48 -1.88
C LYS A 92 6.27 24.64 -2.28
N LYS A 93 4.96 24.50 -2.11
CA LYS A 93 3.97 25.54 -2.43
C LYS A 93 4.24 26.83 -1.65
N LEU A 94 4.45 26.75 -0.33
CA LEU A 94 4.66 27.92 0.53
C LEU A 94 6.00 28.60 0.28
N VAL A 95 7.07 27.82 0.00
CA VAL A 95 8.38 28.37 -0.35
C VAL A 95 8.30 29.10 -1.70
N LEU A 96 7.72 28.47 -2.72
CA LEU A 96 7.59 29.08 -4.05
C LEU A 96 6.66 30.30 -4.03
N GLN A 97 5.59 30.27 -3.24
CA GLN A 97 4.70 31.42 -3.09
C GLN A 97 5.44 32.67 -2.58
N SER A 98 6.40 32.48 -1.65
CA SER A 98 7.26 33.59 -1.18
C SER A 98 8.13 34.12 -2.32
N GLU A 99 8.67 33.25 -3.18
CA GLU A 99 9.49 33.67 -4.31
C GLU A 99 8.66 34.39 -5.39
N TYR A 100 7.45 33.89 -5.67
CA TYR A 100 6.52 34.55 -6.61
C TYR A 100 6.20 35.98 -6.19
N GLN A 101 5.95 36.19 -4.89
CA GLN A 101 5.70 37.53 -4.34
C GLN A 101 6.92 38.45 -4.49
N LYS A 102 8.14 37.95 -4.26
CA LYS A 102 9.38 38.73 -4.39
C LYS A 102 9.65 39.21 -5.81
N ILE A 103 9.38 38.37 -6.80
CA ILE A 103 9.61 38.70 -8.22
C ILE A 103 8.36 39.28 -8.90
N GLY A 104 7.24 39.32 -8.21
CA GLY A 104 6.01 39.97 -8.68
C GLY A 104 5.24 39.18 -9.73
N ILE A 105 5.42 37.84 -9.82
CA ILE A 105 4.60 37.00 -10.71
C ILE A 105 3.28 36.64 -10.05
N GLN A 106 2.22 36.77 -10.83
CA GLN A 106 0.87 36.37 -10.44
C GLN A 106 0.11 35.92 -11.69
N ILE A 107 -0.94 35.13 -11.50
CA ILE A 107 -1.83 34.76 -12.59
C ILE A 107 -2.90 35.81 -12.78
N GLU A 108 -2.92 36.42 -13.96
CA GLU A 108 -4.00 37.29 -14.37
C GLU A 108 -5.14 36.47 -15.00
N ARG A 109 -6.32 37.09 -15.12
CA ARG A 109 -7.52 36.43 -15.63
C ARG A 109 -7.34 35.82 -17.03
N GLU A 110 -6.63 36.50 -17.90
CA GLU A 110 -6.39 36.01 -19.26
C GLU A 110 -5.47 34.79 -19.28
N MET A 111 -4.45 34.80 -18.43
CA MET A 111 -3.54 33.66 -18.28
C MET A 111 -4.27 32.43 -17.72
N MET A 112 -5.15 32.62 -16.73
CA MET A 112 -5.98 31.53 -16.20
C MET A 112 -6.85 30.92 -17.30
N ARG A 113 -7.42 31.76 -18.16
CA ARG A 113 -8.21 31.29 -19.32
C ARG A 113 -7.37 30.43 -20.27
N ASP A 114 -6.15 30.85 -20.56
CA ASP A 114 -5.25 30.07 -21.44
C ASP A 114 -4.86 28.73 -20.79
N PHE A 115 -4.61 28.72 -19.48
CA PHE A 115 -4.36 27.47 -18.75
C PHE A 115 -5.58 26.55 -18.75
N LEU A 116 -6.78 27.07 -18.48
CA LEU A 116 -8.01 26.30 -18.55
C LEU A 116 -8.25 25.77 -19.96
N LYS A 117 -8.09 26.61 -21.00
CA LYS A 117 -8.19 26.18 -22.39
C LYS A 117 -7.25 25.01 -22.71
N THR A 118 -5.98 25.11 -22.29
CA THR A 118 -4.99 24.06 -22.55
C THR A 118 -5.33 22.75 -21.84
N ASN A 119 -5.79 22.82 -20.60
CA ASN A 119 -6.11 21.65 -19.79
C ASN A 119 -7.47 21.01 -20.13
N LEU A 120 -8.40 21.80 -20.67
CA LEU A 120 -9.76 21.35 -20.99
C LEU A 120 -9.98 21.12 -22.51
N LEU A 121 -8.95 21.28 -23.32
CA LEU A 121 -9.08 21.13 -24.78
C LEU A 121 -9.58 19.73 -25.18
N ALA A 122 -9.23 18.70 -24.42
CA ALA A 122 -9.65 17.32 -24.68
C ALA A 122 -11.09 17.01 -24.20
N PHE A 123 -11.75 17.94 -23.50
CA PHE A 123 -13.09 17.74 -22.95
C PHE A 123 -14.15 18.12 -23.99
N GLU A 124 -14.88 17.14 -24.54
CA GLU A 124 -15.91 17.35 -25.56
C GLU A 124 -17.01 18.33 -25.10
N ASP A 125 -17.29 18.37 -23.78
CA ASP A 125 -18.27 19.30 -23.19
C ASP A 125 -17.93 20.77 -23.43
N PHE A 126 -16.65 21.09 -23.64
CA PHE A 126 -16.13 22.43 -23.86
C PHE A 126 -15.63 22.66 -25.31
N GLN A 127 -15.98 21.78 -26.26
CA GLN A 127 -15.64 21.93 -27.66
C GLN A 127 -16.85 22.42 -28.48
N ASP A 128 -16.56 23.16 -29.53
CA ASP A 128 -17.55 23.50 -30.55
C ASP A 128 -17.76 22.35 -31.55
N SER A 129 -18.57 22.59 -32.61
CA SER A 129 -18.83 21.60 -33.67
C SER A 129 -17.60 21.23 -34.52
N ASN A 130 -16.52 21.98 -34.43
CA ASN A 130 -15.27 21.75 -35.15
C ASN A 130 -14.19 21.08 -34.27
N GLY A 131 -14.51 20.82 -32.99
CA GLY A 131 -13.55 20.29 -31.99
C GLY A 131 -12.63 21.36 -31.39
N GLU A 132 -12.92 22.65 -31.59
CA GLU A 132 -12.18 23.74 -31.00
C GLU A 132 -12.79 24.12 -29.60
N PHE A 133 -11.96 24.62 -28.70
CA PHE A 133 -12.39 25.00 -27.36
C PHE A 133 -13.39 26.17 -27.41
N ASP A 134 -14.58 25.97 -26.80
CA ASP A 134 -15.66 26.95 -26.70
C ASP A 134 -15.74 27.53 -25.28
N GLU A 135 -15.21 28.72 -25.11
CA GLU A 135 -15.22 29.44 -23.86
C GLU A 135 -16.64 29.75 -23.33
N SER A 136 -17.61 29.89 -24.22
CA SER A 136 -19.00 30.18 -23.81
C SER A 136 -19.59 28.97 -23.09
N LYS A 137 -19.28 27.75 -23.54
CA LYS A 137 -19.69 26.52 -22.88
C LYS A 137 -19.04 26.37 -21.51
N LEU A 138 -17.76 26.68 -21.37
CA LEU A 138 -17.07 26.69 -20.09
C LEU A 138 -17.72 27.68 -19.11
N ASN A 139 -17.92 28.92 -19.55
CA ASN A 139 -18.53 29.95 -18.72
C ASN A 139 -19.95 29.57 -18.29
N GLN A 140 -20.72 28.95 -19.15
CA GLN A 140 -22.07 28.45 -18.85
C GLN A 140 -22.01 27.31 -17.84
N PHE A 141 -21.08 26.36 -17.99
CA PHE A 141 -20.88 25.26 -17.05
C PHE A 141 -20.55 25.79 -15.65
N ILE A 142 -19.59 26.71 -15.52
CA ILE A 142 -19.21 27.33 -14.23
C ILE A 142 -20.39 28.09 -13.61
N SER A 143 -21.15 28.84 -14.43
CA SER A 143 -22.34 29.56 -13.96
C SER A 143 -23.41 28.61 -13.42
N ASN A 144 -23.67 27.52 -14.13
CA ASN A 144 -24.62 26.49 -13.72
C ASN A 144 -24.17 25.81 -12.41
N LEU A 145 -22.89 25.43 -12.28
CA LEU A 145 -22.34 24.87 -11.04
C LEU A 145 -22.52 25.80 -9.85
N LYS A 146 -22.29 27.09 -10.06
CA LYS A 146 -22.45 28.10 -9.02
C LYS A 146 -23.91 28.28 -8.59
N GLU A 147 -24.84 28.20 -9.55
CA GLU A 147 -26.28 28.37 -9.28
C GLU A 147 -26.86 27.19 -8.48
N ILE A 148 -26.43 25.95 -8.79
CA ILE A 148 -26.92 24.74 -8.12
C ILE A 148 -26.16 24.37 -6.85
N SER A 149 -25.07 25.09 -6.52
CA SER A 149 -24.24 24.77 -5.33
C SER A 149 -25.09 24.60 -4.05
N PRO A 150 -24.88 23.55 -3.25
CA PRO A 150 -23.76 22.57 -3.24
C PRO A 150 -23.97 21.29 -4.10
N GLU A 151 -25.01 21.24 -4.92
CA GLU A 151 -25.31 20.07 -5.78
C GLU A 151 -24.19 19.86 -6.83
N THR A 152 -24.21 18.70 -7.46
CA THR A 152 -23.20 18.27 -8.45
C THR A 152 -23.78 18.26 -9.87
N MET A 153 -22.93 18.54 -10.86
CA MET A 153 -23.15 18.24 -12.27
C MET A 153 -22.21 17.14 -12.73
N GLU A 154 -22.61 16.41 -13.76
CA GLU A 154 -21.76 15.42 -14.40
C GLU A 154 -20.82 16.11 -15.40
N LEU A 155 -19.52 15.80 -15.34
CA LEU A 155 -18.50 16.18 -16.31
C LEU A 155 -17.66 14.93 -16.61
N GLN A 156 -17.75 14.42 -17.83
CA GLN A 156 -17.06 13.20 -18.27
C GLN A 156 -17.20 12.01 -17.31
N GLY A 157 -18.42 11.73 -16.85
CA GLY A 157 -18.69 10.61 -15.92
C GLY A 157 -18.28 10.86 -14.47
N SER A 158 -17.75 12.04 -14.16
CA SER A 158 -17.42 12.46 -12.80
C SER A 158 -18.41 13.49 -12.28
N LEU A 159 -18.82 13.36 -11.02
CA LEU A 159 -19.68 14.36 -10.36
C LEU A 159 -18.82 15.50 -9.83
N VAL A 160 -19.06 16.71 -10.35
CA VAL A 160 -18.33 17.94 -10.02
C VAL A 160 -19.29 18.91 -9.38
N ASN A 161 -18.90 19.51 -8.24
CA ASN A 161 -19.61 20.65 -7.63
C ASN A 161 -18.77 21.92 -7.74
N TYR A 162 -19.35 23.06 -7.37
CA TYR A 162 -18.66 24.35 -7.49
C TYR A 162 -17.37 24.43 -6.64
N GLU A 163 -17.34 23.81 -5.47
CA GLU A 163 -16.15 23.75 -4.62
C GLU A 163 -15.01 22.95 -5.26
N SER A 164 -15.32 21.76 -5.79
CA SER A 164 -14.33 20.92 -6.48
C SER A 164 -13.81 21.59 -7.76
N TRP A 165 -14.66 22.37 -8.44
CA TRP A 165 -14.24 23.16 -9.59
C TRP A 165 -13.28 24.30 -9.18
N ASN A 166 -13.56 25.04 -8.12
CA ASN A 166 -12.66 26.07 -7.62
C ASN A 166 -11.29 25.48 -7.23
N ASN A 167 -11.28 24.34 -6.56
CA ASN A 167 -10.05 23.63 -6.21
C ASN A 167 -9.26 23.20 -7.47
N PHE A 168 -9.95 22.81 -8.53
CA PHE A 168 -9.33 22.50 -9.83
C PHE A 168 -8.70 23.74 -10.47
N GLU A 169 -9.41 24.88 -10.49
CA GLU A 169 -8.87 26.15 -10.99
C GLU A 169 -7.64 26.61 -10.17
N GLU A 170 -7.71 26.54 -8.84
CA GLU A 170 -6.58 26.84 -7.96
C GLU A 170 -5.36 25.96 -8.25
N ASN A 171 -5.58 24.68 -8.48
CA ASN A 171 -4.51 23.73 -8.83
C ASN A 171 -3.86 24.07 -10.17
N ILE A 172 -4.67 24.33 -11.20
CA ILE A 172 -4.16 24.76 -12.52
C ILE A 172 -3.37 26.06 -12.37
N GLY A 173 -3.89 26.99 -11.57
CA GLY A 173 -3.19 28.24 -11.29
C GLY A 173 -1.84 28.02 -10.61
N ALA A 174 -1.78 27.16 -9.61
CA ALA A 174 -0.55 26.84 -8.92
C ALA A 174 0.52 26.20 -9.84
N ILE A 175 0.09 25.27 -10.71
CA ILE A 175 0.95 24.67 -11.74
C ILE A 175 1.46 25.72 -12.71
N GLY A 176 0.58 26.60 -13.18
CA GLY A 176 0.94 27.68 -14.10
C GLY A 176 1.95 28.66 -13.51
N LEU A 177 1.80 29.04 -12.25
CA LEU A 177 2.79 29.89 -11.55
C LEU A 177 4.14 29.19 -11.41
N GLU A 178 4.14 27.91 -11.07
CA GLU A 178 5.37 27.12 -10.98
C GLU A 178 6.08 27.06 -12.32
N GLU A 179 5.35 26.78 -13.40
CA GLU A 179 5.91 26.73 -14.74
C GLU A 179 6.48 28.07 -15.19
N MET A 180 5.79 29.18 -14.90
CA MET A 180 6.29 30.53 -15.20
C MET A 180 7.56 30.82 -14.44
N TYR A 181 7.63 30.48 -13.15
CA TYR A 181 8.84 30.67 -12.33
C TYR A 181 10.03 29.94 -12.92
N TYR A 182 9.87 28.64 -13.22
CA TYR A 182 10.97 27.85 -13.79
C TYR A 182 11.36 28.33 -15.19
N ARG A 183 10.41 28.76 -16.02
CA ARG A 183 10.74 29.39 -17.31
C ARG A 183 11.54 30.68 -17.16
N LEU A 184 11.28 31.49 -16.14
CA LEU A 184 12.08 32.67 -15.85
C LEU A 184 13.49 32.30 -15.38
N VAL A 185 13.63 31.27 -14.55
CA VAL A 185 14.93 30.72 -14.12
C VAL A 185 15.71 30.23 -15.34
N ASP A 186 15.08 29.41 -16.18
CA ASP A 186 15.69 28.88 -17.41
C ASP A 186 16.11 30.00 -18.38
N ALA A 187 15.27 31.02 -18.54
CA ALA A 187 15.60 32.18 -19.37
C ALA A 187 16.81 33.00 -18.85
N GLY A 188 17.07 32.90 -17.53
CA GLY A 188 18.24 33.48 -16.90
C GLY A 188 19.53 32.67 -17.08
N ILE A 189 19.41 31.39 -17.43
CA ILE A 189 20.54 30.50 -17.66
C ILE A 189 20.93 30.54 -19.13
N ASN A 190 21.94 31.33 -19.45
CA ASN A 190 22.42 31.42 -20.82
C ASN A 190 23.81 30.75 -20.91
N THR A 191 23.92 29.78 -21.79
CA THR A 191 25.22 29.20 -22.17
C THR A 191 25.83 30.04 -23.28
N ALA A 192 27.01 30.61 -23.03
CA ALA A 192 27.72 31.36 -24.06
C ALA A 192 28.21 30.43 -25.17
N LEU A 193 28.26 30.94 -26.42
CA LEU A 193 28.76 30.16 -27.55
C LEU A 193 30.13 29.57 -27.27
N PHE A 194 30.96 30.33 -26.58
CA PHE A 194 32.32 29.93 -26.16
C PHE A 194 32.30 28.71 -25.23
N GLU A 195 31.35 28.63 -24.29
CA GLU A 195 31.20 27.48 -23.38
C GLU A 195 30.80 26.21 -24.15
N GLY A 196 29.93 26.36 -25.15
CA GLY A 196 29.56 25.24 -26.03
C GLY A 196 30.73 24.77 -26.92
N GLU A 197 31.58 25.71 -27.39
CA GLU A 197 32.81 25.36 -28.13
C GLU A 197 33.83 24.66 -27.21
N GLU A 198 34.01 25.13 -25.98
CA GLU A 198 34.89 24.53 -25.01
C GLU A 198 34.45 23.12 -24.61
N ASP A 199 33.13 22.93 -24.38
CA ASP A 199 32.58 21.61 -24.08
C ASP A 199 32.74 20.64 -25.27
N TYR A 200 32.53 21.12 -26.50
CA TYR A 200 32.76 20.34 -27.71
C TYR A 200 34.24 19.90 -27.82
N PHE A 201 35.20 20.79 -27.60
CA PHE A 201 36.63 20.46 -27.63
C PHE A 201 36.99 19.50 -26.49
N ASN A 202 36.57 19.79 -25.27
CA ASN A 202 36.83 18.93 -24.11
C ASN A 202 36.25 17.50 -24.29
N SER A 203 35.17 17.36 -25.01
CA SER A 203 34.50 16.07 -25.27
C SER A 203 35.13 15.31 -26.45
N ASN A 204 35.73 16.00 -27.42
CA ASN A 204 36.22 15.40 -28.66
C ASN A 204 37.74 15.38 -28.80
N ASP A 205 38.47 16.21 -28.02
CA ASP A 205 39.91 16.22 -28.06
C ASP A 205 40.49 14.94 -27.46
N VAL A 206 41.41 14.35 -28.16
CA VAL A 206 42.15 13.15 -27.74
C VAL A 206 43.58 13.53 -27.43
N VAL A 207 44.04 13.20 -26.25
CA VAL A 207 45.39 13.47 -25.80
C VAL A 207 46.14 12.16 -25.57
N ASP A 208 47.27 12.02 -26.26
CA ASP A 208 48.22 10.93 -26.01
C ASP A 208 49.27 11.37 -24.98
N PHE A 209 49.37 10.65 -23.90
CA PHE A 209 50.36 10.93 -22.88
C PHE A 209 51.02 9.66 -22.33
N LYS A 210 52.25 9.82 -21.84
CA LYS A 210 52.95 8.78 -21.10
C LYS A 210 53.04 9.17 -19.64
N TYR A 211 52.75 8.21 -18.78
CA TYR A 211 52.78 8.45 -17.34
C TYR A 211 53.59 7.39 -16.59
N VAL A 212 54.11 7.78 -15.45
CA VAL A 212 54.72 6.87 -14.49
C VAL A 212 53.86 6.88 -13.23
N LYS A 213 53.31 5.73 -12.88
CA LYS A 213 52.55 5.56 -11.65
C LYS A 213 53.49 5.23 -10.50
N ILE A 214 53.57 6.12 -9.52
CA ILE A 214 54.30 5.87 -8.27
C ILE A 214 53.22 5.61 -7.20
N PRO A 215 52.99 4.34 -6.79
CA PRO A 215 51.98 4.04 -5.79
C PRO A 215 52.43 4.52 -4.41
N PHE A 216 51.50 5.04 -3.61
CA PHE A 216 51.78 5.45 -2.22
C PHE A 216 52.32 4.31 -1.35
N THR A 217 52.00 3.06 -1.72
CA THR A 217 52.51 1.85 -1.04
C THR A 217 54.03 1.67 -1.12
N LYS A 218 54.76 2.51 -1.90
CA LYS A 218 56.22 2.56 -1.86
C LYS A 218 56.79 3.16 -0.56
N VAL A 219 55.97 3.94 0.13
CA VAL A 219 56.29 4.47 1.46
C VAL A 219 55.60 3.56 2.47
N SER A 220 56.38 2.99 3.38
CA SER A 220 55.81 2.14 4.45
C SER A 220 55.08 3.00 5.46
N ASP A 221 53.90 2.55 5.90
CA ASP A 221 53.11 3.21 6.96
C ASP A 221 53.90 3.32 8.27
N ASN A 222 54.88 2.43 8.49
CA ASN A 222 55.79 2.50 9.64
C ASN A 222 56.77 3.69 9.60
N ASP A 223 57.04 4.25 8.43
CA ASP A 223 57.93 5.37 8.24
C ASP A 223 57.21 6.72 8.40
N ILE A 224 55.87 6.70 8.48
CA ILE A 224 55.04 7.89 8.61
C ILE A 224 54.49 7.98 10.04
N LYS A 225 54.82 9.08 10.70
CA LYS A 225 54.29 9.40 12.03
C LYS A 225 53.40 10.62 11.91
N VAL A 226 52.13 10.42 12.13
CA VAL A 226 51.13 11.51 12.16
C VAL A 226 50.76 11.77 13.62
N SER A 227 50.96 13.01 14.06
CA SER A 227 50.55 13.43 15.40
C SER A 227 49.06 13.77 15.47
N LYS A 228 48.49 13.72 16.68
CA LYS A 228 47.09 14.15 16.87
C LYS A 228 46.86 15.62 16.48
N SER A 229 47.86 16.49 16.65
CA SER A 229 47.79 17.89 16.25
C SER A 229 47.62 18.02 14.75
N GLU A 230 48.45 17.32 13.95
CA GLU A 230 48.36 17.35 12.48
C GLU A 230 47.01 16.84 11.97
N VAL A 231 46.45 15.81 12.59
CA VAL A 231 45.10 15.34 12.26
C VAL A 231 44.05 16.40 12.58
N THR A 232 44.13 17.04 13.76
CA THR A 232 43.20 18.10 14.16
C THR A 232 43.30 19.30 13.23
N ASP A 233 44.52 19.73 12.91
CA ASP A 233 44.74 20.86 12.00
C ASP A 233 44.20 20.57 10.59
N TYR A 234 44.39 19.36 10.09
CA TYR A 234 43.83 18.91 8.81
C TYR A 234 42.32 18.91 8.80
N ILE A 235 41.66 18.38 9.86
CA ILE A 235 40.22 18.38 10.01
C ILE A 235 39.69 19.83 10.03
N ASN A 236 40.30 20.70 10.83
CA ASN A 236 39.89 22.10 10.94
C ASN A 236 40.02 22.86 9.60
N GLN A 237 41.07 22.56 8.80
CA GLN A 237 41.25 23.14 7.47
C GLN A 237 40.25 22.60 6.43
N ASN A 238 39.67 21.42 6.68
CA ASN A 238 38.76 20.74 5.77
C ASN A 238 37.42 20.46 6.46
N GLU A 239 36.94 21.33 7.34
CA GLU A 239 35.76 21.14 8.19
C GLU A 239 34.51 20.70 7.40
N ASN A 240 34.28 21.27 6.23
CA ASN A 240 33.16 20.92 5.36
C ASN A 240 33.15 19.44 4.92
N ASN A 241 34.32 18.78 4.89
CA ASN A 241 34.45 17.39 4.51
C ASN A 241 34.26 16.42 5.70
N TYR A 242 34.38 16.95 6.92
CA TYR A 242 34.35 16.18 8.17
C TYR A 242 33.18 16.55 9.10
N SER A 243 32.36 17.53 8.74
CA SER A 243 31.14 17.83 9.46
C SER A 243 30.12 16.71 9.20
N SER A 244 29.38 16.33 10.22
CA SER A 244 28.24 15.41 10.13
C SER A 244 27.03 16.00 10.83
N ASP A 245 25.87 15.67 10.34
CA ASP A 245 24.62 16.02 11.02
C ASP A 245 24.57 15.38 12.42
N PRO A 246 23.88 16.03 13.38
CA PRO A 246 23.66 15.44 14.69
C PRO A 246 23.04 14.04 14.58
N SER A 247 23.66 13.08 15.23
CA SER A 247 23.16 11.71 15.22
C SER A 247 23.16 11.09 16.62
N ARG A 248 22.43 9.99 16.81
CA ARG A 248 22.39 9.21 18.03
C ARG A 248 22.76 7.76 17.74
N ASP A 249 23.54 7.19 18.66
CA ASP A 249 23.85 5.77 18.67
C ASP A 249 23.00 5.10 19.74
N LEU A 250 22.29 4.05 19.37
CA LEU A 250 21.44 3.25 20.27
C LEU A 250 21.96 1.82 20.35
N ILE A 251 21.74 1.20 21.50
CA ILE A 251 21.81 -0.25 21.65
C ILE A 251 20.48 -0.75 22.16
N PHE A 252 20.01 -1.86 21.63
CA PHE A 252 18.76 -2.43 22.10
C PHE A 252 18.81 -3.95 22.22
N VAL A 253 17.94 -4.49 23.05
CA VAL A 253 17.56 -5.90 23.11
C VAL A 253 16.12 -6.03 22.67
N ARG A 254 15.74 -7.17 22.08
CA ARG A 254 14.39 -7.39 21.59
C ARG A 254 13.78 -8.63 22.23
N PHE A 255 12.57 -8.49 22.74
CA PHE A 255 11.74 -9.56 23.27
C PHE A 255 10.56 -9.77 22.35
N GLU A 256 10.58 -10.86 21.59
CA GLU A 256 9.54 -11.15 20.59
C GLU A 256 8.39 -11.95 21.20
N GLU A 257 7.15 -11.59 20.88
CA GLU A 257 5.97 -12.36 21.21
C GLU A 257 5.78 -13.52 20.21
N ASN A 258 6.69 -14.47 20.22
CA ASN A 258 6.57 -15.64 19.37
C ASN A 258 5.61 -16.67 20.00
N PRO A 259 4.75 -17.34 19.20
CA PRO A 259 3.88 -18.38 19.71
C PRO A 259 4.66 -19.49 20.42
N SER A 260 4.26 -19.82 21.64
CA SER A 260 4.84 -20.87 22.47
C SER A 260 4.53 -22.27 21.91
N GLY A 261 5.19 -23.28 22.48
CA GLY A 261 4.85 -24.69 22.17
C GLY A 261 3.40 -25.04 22.50
N LEU A 262 2.85 -24.39 23.55
CA LEU A 262 1.46 -24.59 23.95
C LEU A 262 0.50 -23.94 22.96
N ASP A 263 0.77 -22.72 22.51
CA ASP A 263 -0.04 -22.05 21.48
C ASP A 263 -0.10 -22.89 20.18
N LYS A 264 1.04 -23.47 19.77
CA LYS A 264 1.10 -24.39 18.62
C LYS A 264 0.27 -25.64 18.83
N SER A 265 0.27 -26.19 20.05
CA SER A 265 -0.53 -27.39 20.38
C SER A 265 -2.02 -27.06 20.45
N GLU A 266 -2.40 -25.90 20.98
CA GLU A 266 -3.79 -25.43 21.01
C GLU A 266 -4.34 -25.18 19.59
N ALA A 267 -3.56 -24.52 18.72
CA ALA A 267 -3.92 -24.35 17.30
C ALA A 267 -4.11 -25.70 16.59
N LYS A 268 -3.23 -26.67 16.86
CA LYS A 268 -3.36 -28.02 16.32
C LYS A 268 -4.60 -28.76 16.85
N SER A 269 -4.93 -28.59 18.12
CA SER A 269 -6.13 -29.16 18.74
C SER A 269 -7.39 -28.54 18.14
N SER A 270 -7.43 -27.22 17.96
CA SER A 270 -8.51 -26.51 17.30
C SER A 270 -8.71 -27.00 15.86
N LEU A 271 -7.63 -27.16 15.10
CA LEU A 271 -7.75 -27.70 13.75
C LEU A 271 -8.29 -29.12 13.76
N ASN A 272 -7.82 -29.98 14.66
CA ASN A 272 -8.29 -31.37 14.78
C ASN A 272 -9.79 -31.44 15.12
N SER A 273 -10.30 -30.57 15.97
CA SER A 273 -11.72 -30.51 16.30
C SER A 273 -12.59 -30.11 15.11
N LEU A 274 -12.03 -29.37 14.14
CA LEU A 274 -12.71 -28.98 12.90
C LEU A 274 -12.61 -30.06 11.80
N LEU A 275 -11.68 -31.03 11.93
CA LEU A 275 -11.54 -32.12 10.95
C LEU A 275 -12.63 -33.17 11.09
N GLU A 276 -13.06 -33.45 12.32
CA GLU A 276 -14.00 -34.53 12.62
C GLU A 276 -15.41 -33.98 12.81
N ASP A 277 -16.43 -34.85 12.70
CA ASP A 277 -17.82 -34.49 13.02
C ASP A 277 -17.93 -34.21 14.52
N ARG A 278 -18.71 -33.19 14.90
CA ARG A 278 -18.94 -32.80 16.29
C ARG A 278 -20.42 -32.64 16.58
N GLU A 279 -20.82 -32.95 17.78
CA GLU A 279 -22.17 -32.71 18.29
C GLU A 279 -22.14 -31.51 19.22
N GLU A 280 -22.99 -30.53 18.95
CA GLU A 280 -23.16 -29.36 19.80
C GLU A 280 -24.64 -29.21 20.17
N TYR A 281 -24.90 -28.85 21.42
CA TYR A 281 -26.26 -28.55 21.87
C TYR A 281 -26.69 -27.19 21.33
N ASP A 282 -27.76 -27.19 20.54
CA ASP A 282 -28.41 -25.96 20.05
C ASP A 282 -29.50 -25.51 21.04
N PRO A 283 -29.33 -24.36 21.71
CA PRO A 283 -30.30 -23.85 22.66
C PRO A 283 -31.65 -23.50 22.01
N ASN A 284 -31.68 -23.17 20.72
CA ASN A 284 -32.88 -22.76 20.01
C ASN A 284 -33.78 -23.97 19.70
N SER A 285 -33.17 -25.05 19.22
CA SER A 285 -33.89 -26.28 18.90
C SER A 285 -33.99 -27.23 20.09
N GLN A 286 -33.29 -26.98 21.19
CA GLN A 286 -33.16 -27.84 22.39
C GLN A 286 -32.71 -29.28 22.05
N LYS A 287 -31.89 -29.44 21.04
CA LYS A 287 -31.37 -30.74 20.57
C LYS A 287 -29.89 -30.68 20.29
N ASN A 288 -29.23 -31.82 20.35
CA ASN A 288 -27.89 -31.96 19.83
C ASN A 288 -27.95 -31.96 18.30
N ILE A 289 -27.16 -31.06 17.68
CA ILE A 289 -27.01 -30.97 16.23
C ILE A 289 -25.63 -31.50 15.90
N THR A 290 -25.55 -32.38 14.90
CA THR A 290 -24.28 -32.90 14.39
C THR A 290 -23.77 -31.96 13.30
N TYR A 291 -22.68 -31.26 13.58
CA TYR A 291 -21.95 -30.46 12.58
C TYR A 291 -20.92 -31.34 11.89
N LYS A 292 -20.97 -31.36 10.57
CA LYS A 292 -19.99 -32.12 9.79
C LYS A 292 -18.63 -31.47 9.83
N GLY A 293 -17.60 -32.25 10.11
CA GLY A 293 -16.22 -31.84 10.04
C GLY A 293 -15.70 -31.70 8.61
N PHE A 294 -14.51 -31.13 8.46
CA PHE A 294 -13.91 -30.87 7.15
C PHE A 294 -13.74 -32.14 6.30
N LYS A 295 -13.45 -33.27 6.93
CA LYS A 295 -13.36 -34.55 6.23
C LYS A 295 -14.68 -34.95 5.54
N ASN A 296 -15.82 -34.68 6.21
CA ASN A 296 -17.13 -35.20 5.84
C ASN A 296 -18.05 -34.16 5.22
N THR A 297 -17.69 -32.87 5.25
CA THR A 297 -18.50 -31.80 4.64
C THR A 297 -18.61 -32.01 3.13
N LYS A 298 -19.80 -31.72 2.59
CA LYS A 298 -20.08 -31.70 1.14
C LYS A 298 -19.90 -30.30 0.57
N ASN A 299 -20.21 -29.25 1.35
CA ASN A 299 -20.00 -27.85 0.97
C ASN A 299 -18.66 -27.36 1.51
N ASN A 300 -17.58 -27.60 0.75
CA ASN A 300 -16.23 -27.23 1.16
C ASN A 300 -16.02 -25.72 1.19
N GLU A 301 -16.65 -24.98 0.28
CA GLU A 301 -16.55 -23.52 0.19
C GLU A 301 -17.12 -22.86 1.43
N GLU A 302 -18.38 -23.12 1.76
CA GLU A 302 -19.05 -22.57 2.94
C GLU A 302 -18.28 -22.93 4.20
N PHE A 303 -17.89 -24.21 4.34
CA PHE A 303 -17.17 -24.67 5.50
C PHE A 303 -15.85 -23.90 5.70
N LEU A 304 -15.05 -23.76 4.66
CA LEU A 304 -13.77 -23.05 4.72
C LEU A 304 -13.94 -21.55 4.93
N ASN A 305 -14.95 -20.95 4.30
CA ASN A 305 -15.20 -19.52 4.46
C ASN A 305 -15.66 -19.15 5.89
N ILE A 306 -16.23 -20.09 6.63
CA ILE A 306 -16.64 -19.91 8.04
C ILE A 306 -15.50 -20.29 9.00
N ASN A 307 -14.85 -21.44 8.79
CA ASN A 307 -13.99 -22.06 9.80
C ASN A 307 -12.49 -21.93 9.54
N SER A 308 -12.06 -21.41 8.38
CA SER A 308 -10.64 -21.32 8.01
C SER A 308 -10.15 -19.88 8.00
N ALA A 309 -8.95 -19.66 8.49
CA ALA A 309 -8.24 -18.39 8.35
C ALA A 309 -7.87 -18.08 6.88
N ILE A 310 -7.84 -19.10 6.02
CA ILE A 310 -7.60 -18.97 4.58
C ILE A 310 -8.94 -19.25 3.88
N LYS A 311 -9.43 -18.27 3.12
CA LYS A 311 -10.67 -18.41 2.35
C LYS A 311 -10.51 -19.44 1.24
N PHE A 312 -11.63 -20.06 0.87
CA PHE A 312 -11.64 -21.00 -0.25
C PHE A 312 -11.32 -20.28 -1.56
N PHE A 313 -10.42 -20.87 -2.32
CA PHE A 313 -10.06 -20.41 -3.66
C PHE A 313 -10.56 -21.40 -4.69
N ASP A 314 -11.64 -21.08 -5.38
CA ASP A 314 -12.28 -21.94 -6.37
C ASP A 314 -11.51 -21.96 -7.71
N SER A 315 -10.30 -22.50 -7.67
CA SER A 315 -9.48 -22.68 -8.89
C SER A 315 -8.63 -23.95 -8.80
N TYR A 316 -8.21 -24.41 -9.96
CA TYR A 316 -7.23 -25.49 -10.03
C TYR A 316 -5.83 -24.92 -9.98
N VAL A 317 -4.93 -25.60 -9.30
CA VAL A 317 -3.52 -25.25 -9.21
C VAL A 317 -2.65 -26.42 -9.66
N PHE A 318 -1.49 -26.10 -10.22
CA PHE A 318 -0.49 -27.10 -10.59
C PHE A 318 0.40 -27.46 -9.39
N LYS A 319 1.12 -28.58 -9.50
CA LYS A 319 2.05 -29.01 -8.46
C LYS A 319 3.08 -27.94 -8.12
N SER A 320 3.53 -27.16 -9.10
CA SER A 320 4.49 -26.05 -8.93
C SER A 320 3.95 -24.89 -8.08
N SER A 321 2.64 -24.74 -7.98
CA SER A 321 1.98 -23.72 -7.15
C SER A 321 1.72 -24.18 -5.71
N LEU A 322 1.95 -25.44 -5.40
CA LEU A 322 1.88 -25.97 -4.05
C LEU A 322 3.24 -25.79 -3.34
N SER A 323 3.20 -25.67 -2.02
CA SER A 323 4.44 -25.60 -1.23
C SER A 323 5.32 -26.84 -1.47
N PRO A 324 6.60 -26.66 -1.83
CA PRO A 324 7.48 -27.79 -2.16
C PRO A 324 7.56 -28.87 -1.08
N SER A 325 7.45 -28.47 0.20
CA SER A 325 7.53 -29.39 1.34
C SER A 325 6.35 -30.37 1.41
N PHE A 326 5.19 -29.99 0.87
CA PHE A 326 3.94 -30.75 0.98
C PHE A 326 3.31 -31.08 -0.36
N ALA A 327 3.85 -30.52 -1.46
CA ALA A 327 3.30 -30.66 -2.81
C ALA A 327 3.09 -32.13 -3.22
N GLU A 328 4.04 -32.99 -2.94
CA GLU A 328 3.96 -34.42 -3.30
C GLU A 328 2.79 -35.11 -2.59
N ASN A 329 2.67 -34.89 -1.30
CA ASN A 329 1.63 -35.51 -0.47
C ASN A 329 0.23 -35.01 -0.90
N ILE A 330 0.07 -33.69 -1.14
CA ILE A 330 -1.22 -33.09 -1.52
C ILE A 330 -1.60 -33.51 -2.95
N TYR A 331 -0.64 -33.53 -3.88
CA TYR A 331 -0.90 -33.80 -5.28
C TYR A 331 -1.31 -35.26 -5.54
N ASN A 332 -0.88 -36.20 -4.67
CA ASN A 332 -1.16 -37.62 -4.77
C ASN A 332 -2.41 -38.06 -3.98
N LEU A 333 -3.12 -37.13 -3.29
CA LEU A 333 -4.37 -37.46 -2.62
C LEU A 333 -5.44 -37.96 -3.60
N ASN A 334 -6.33 -38.81 -3.10
CA ASN A 334 -7.57 -39.15 -3.78
C ASN A 334 -8.65 -38.08 -3.50
N LYS A 335 -9.63 -37.97 -4.40
CA LYS A 335 -10.75 -37.01 -4.23
C LYS A 335 -11.47 -37.23 -2.89
N GLY A 336 -11.59 -36.17 -2.10
CA GLY A 336 -12.19 -36.17 -0.77
C GLY A 336 -11.21 -36.50 0.36
N GLU A 337 -10.00 -36.93 0.06
CA GLU A 337 -8.97 -37.25 1.06
C GLU A 337 -8.31 -35.98 1.62
N VAL A 338 -7.93 -36.01 2.89
CA VAL A 338 -7.35 -34.88 3.63
C VAL A 338 -5.95 -35.24 4.08
N TYR A 339 -4.98 -34.39 3.75
CA TYR A 339 -3.61 -34.43 4.25
C TYR A 339 -3.41 -33.40 5.36
N GLY A 340 -2.82 -33.79 6.46
CA GLY A 340 -2.53 -32.91 7.60
C GLY A 340 -2.92 -33.54 8.95
N PRO A 341 -2.72 -32.81 10.06
CA PRO A 341 -2.21 -31.44 10.19
C PRO A 341 -0.73 -31.27 9.87
N TYR A 342 -0.37 -30.16 9.23
CA TYR A 342 1.01 -29.73 9.01
C TYR A 342 1.17 -28.24 9.27
N ASN A 343 2.42 -27.78 9.53
CA ASN A 343 2.70 -26.36 9.81
C ASN A 343 3.27 -25.69 8.55
N GLU A 344 2.72 -24.53 8.21
CA GLU A 344 3.19 -23.72 7.09
C GLU A 344 2.85 -22.25 7.28
N ASN A 345 3.86 -21.38 7.13
CA ASN A 345 3.71 -19.93 7.12
C ASN A 345 2.89 -19.35 8.30
N GLY A 346 3.14 -19.85 9.51
CA GLY A 346 2.44 -19.38 10.71
C GLY A 346 1.03 -19.96 10.91
N PHE A 347 0.66 -20.97 10.12
CA PHE A 347 -0.61 -21.68 10.27
C PHE A 347 -0.37 -23.17 10.55
N VAL A 348 -1.29 -23.78 11.28
CA VAL A 348 -1.53 -25.21 11.23
C VAL A 348 -2.59 -25.45 10.16
N LYS A 349 -2.31 -26.34 9.19
CA LYS A 349 -3.14 -26.57 8.03
C LYS A 349 -3.53 -28.04 7.86
N ALA A 350 -4.68 -28.26 7.25
CA ALA A 350 -5.07 -29.52 6.65
C ALA A 350 -5.66 -29.26 5.27
N THR A 351 -5.22 -29.98 4.26
CA THR A 351 -5.59 -29.77 2.86
C THR A 351 -6.38 -30.96 2.34
N LYS A 352 -7.59 -30.71 1.81
CA LYS A 352 -8.46 -31.69 1.18
C LYS A 352 -8.38 -31.58 -0.34
N LEU A 353 -8.21 -32.69 -1.03
CA LEU A 353 -8.36 -32.74 -2.48
C LEU A 353 -9.84 -32.76 -2.84
N ILE A 354 -10.33 -31.66 -3.40
CA ILE A 354 -11.73 -31.49 -3.78
C ILE A 354 -11.98 -32.10 -5.16
N ASP A 355 -11.08 -31.81 -6.11
CA ASP A 355 -11.18 -32.33 -7.46
C ASP A 355 -9.81 -32.32 -8.17
N SER A 356 -9.70 -33.07 -9.29
CA SER A 356 -8.51 -33.02 -10.13
C SER A 356 -8.86 -33.23 -11.59
N LYS A 357 -8.21 -32.49 -12.48
CA LYS A 357 -8.36 -32.62 -13.93
C LYS A 357 -7.03 -32.39 -14.65
N PHE A 358 -6.95 -32.81 -15.93
CA PHE A 358 -5.81 -32.49 -16.77
C PHE A 358 -6.09 -31.20 -17.53
N ILE A 359 -5.30 -30.17 -17.29
CA ILE A 359 -5.43 -28.82 -17.88
C ILE A 359 -4.12 -28.49 -18.56
N ALA A 360 -4.16 -27.71 -19.65
CA ALA A 360 -2.97 -27.11 -20.24
C ALA A 360 -2.34 -26.11 -19.25
N ASP A 361 -1.02 -25.97 -19.26
CA ASP A 361 -0.30 -25.02 -18.40
C ASP A 361 -0.43 -23.58 -18.90
N SER A 362 -0.63 -23.41 -20.20
CA SER A 362 -0.79 -22.11 -20.86
C SER A 362 -1.82 -22.18 -21.99
N ALA A 363 -2.38 -21.06 -22.35
CA ALA A 363 -3.24 -20.88 -23.51
C ALA A 363 -2.86 -19.60 -24.25
N LYS A 364 -2.86 -19.68 -25.59
CA LYS A 364 -2.75 -18.53 -26.48
C LYS A 364 -4.07 -18.38 -27.19
N VAL A 365 -4.70 -17.25 -26.99
CA VAL A 365 -6.00 -16.91 -27.58
C VAL A 365 -5.93 -15.56 -28.26
N ARG A 366 -6.89 -15.26 -29.11
CA ARG A 366 -7.19 -13.88 -29.50
C ARG A 366 -8.65 -13.58 -29.23
N HIS A 367 -8.95 -12.36 -28.85
CA HIS A 367 -10.31 -11.99 -28.46
C HIS A 367 -10.72 -10.60 -28.95
N ILE A 368 -12.03 -10.39 -29.00
CA ILE A 368 -12.68 -9.10 -29.25
C ILE A 368 -13.63 -8.87 -28.08
N LEU A 369 -13.43 -7.77 -27.33
CA LEU A 369 -14.29 -7.39 -26.20
C LEU A 369 -15.36 -6.40 -26.64
N ILE A 370 -16.62 -6.75 -26.40
CA ILE A 370 -17.78 -5.89 -26.64
C ILE A 370 -18.40 -5.55 -25.26
N PRO A 371 -18.13 -4.37 -24.71
CA PRO A 371 -18.70 -3.94 -23.43
C PRO A 371 -20.15 -3.52 -23.59
N TYR A 372 -20.85 -3.42 -22.47
CA TYR A 372 -22.19 -2.83 -22.38
C TYR A 372 -22.25 -1.80 -21.25
N SER A 373 -23.21 -0.91 -21.31
CA SER A 373 -23.41 0.12 -20.28
C SER A 373 -23.58 -0.52 -18.89
N GLY A 374 -22.67 -0.16 -17.96
CA GLY A 374 -22.62 -0.71 -16.61
C GLY A 374 -21.74 -1.97 -16.47
N SER A 375 -21.07 -2.47 -17.51
CA SER A 375 -20.06 -3.51 -17.37
C SER A 375 -18.79 -2.95 -16.69
N PHE A 376 -18.03 -3.81 -16.03
CA PHE A 376 -16.83 -3.40 -15.28
C PHE A 376 -15.80 -2.74 -16.21
N ARG A 377 -15.35 -1.54 -15.84
CA ARG A 377 -14.46 -0.68 -16.67
C ARG A 377 -15.04 -0.27 -18.02
N SER A 378 -16.35 -0.30 -18.20
CA SER A 378 -16.95 0.34 -19.36
C SER A 378 -16.81 1.86 -19.25
N GLY A 379 -16.29 2.52 -20.29
CA GLY A 379 -16.25 3.98 -20.36
C GLY A 379 -17.64 4.60 -20.56
N PRO A 380 -17.77 5.92 -20.36
CA PRO A 380 -19.03 6.64 -20.54
C PRO A 380 -19.57 6.54 -21.99
N ASP A 381 -18.69 6.31 -22.97
CA ASP A 381 -19.05 6.16 -24.39
C ASP A 381 -19.74 4.83 -24.72
N VAL A 382 -19.79 3.90 -23.76
CA VAL A 382 -20.44 2.60 -23.95
C VAL A 382 -21.94 2.72 -23.71
N THR A 383 -22.68 2.98 -24.79
CA THR A 383 -24.15 3.17 -24.78
C THR A 383 -24.94 1.90 -25.08
N LYS A 384 -24.28 0.82 -25.51
CA LYS A 384 -24.98 -0.45 -25.84
C LYS A 384 -25.60 -1.07 -24.61
N SER A 385 -26.87 -1.50 -24.70
CA SER A 385 -27.45 -2.38 -23.68
C SER A 385 -26.76 -3.75 -23.70
N LYS A 386 -26.92 -4.52 -22.62
CA LYS A 386 -26.39 -5.88 -22.52
C LYS A 386 -26.84 -6.76 -23.68
N GLU A 387 -28.13 -6.67 -24.08
CA GLU A 387 -28.72 -7.44 -25.20
C GLU A 387 -28.13 -7.00 -26.55
N GLN A 388 -27.87 -5.71 -26.74
CA GLN A 388 -27.27 -5.19 -27.96
C GLN A 388 -25.81 -5.64 -28.09
N ALA A 389 -25.03 -5.56 -26.99
CA ALA A 389 -23.64 -6.03 -26.96
C ALA A 389 -23.55 -7.53 -27.24
N LYS A 390 -24.46 -8.34 -26.64
CA LYS A 390 -24.56 -9.77 -26.91
C LYS A 390 -24.83 -10.05 -28.39
N LYS A 391 -25.83 -9.39 -28.99
CA LYS A 391 -26.15 -9.55 -30.42
C LYS A 391 -24.97 -9.19 -31.32
N THR A 392 -24.20 -8.15 -30.95
CA THR A 392 -22.99 -7.76 -31.68
C THR A 392 -21.93 -8.85 -31.58
N ALA A 393 -21.64 -9.36 -30.37
CA ALA A 393 -20.67 -10.42 -30.14
C ALA A 393 -21.08 -11.72 -30.87
N ASP A 394 -22.36 -12.12 -30.79
CA ASP A 394 -22.89 -13.29 -31.50
C ASP A 394 -22.73 -13.15 -33.04
N SER A 395 -22.94 -11.95 -33.56
CA SER A 395 -22.78 -11.67 -35.01
C SER A 395 -21.30 -11.79 -35.42
N ILE A 396 -20.37 -11.24 -34.64
CA ILE A 396 -18.93 -11.36 -34.84
C ILE A 396 -18.51 -12.83 -34.78
N SER A 397 -18.94 -13.56 -33.75
CA SER A 397 -18.66 -14.99 -33.58
C SER A 397 -19.13 -15.80 -34.79
N LYS A 398 -20.33 -15.53 -35.33
CA LYS A 398 -20.85 -16.20 -36.52
C LYS A 398 -20.00 -15.94 -37.76
N VAL A 399 -19.52 -14.71 -37.94
CA VAL A 399 -18.62 -14.35 -39.05
C VAL A 399 -17.30 -15.09 -38.91
N LEU A 400 -16.71 -15.08 -37.72
CA LEU A 400 -15.42 -15.73 -37.45
C LEU A 400 -15.48 -17.26 -37.53
N LYS A 401 -16.58 -17.88 -37.11
CA LYS A 401 -16.81 -19.34 -37.28
C LYS A 401 -16.87 -19.71 -38.77
N SER A 402 -17.35 -18.82 -39.64
CA SER A 402 -17.36 -19.08 -41.07
C SER A 402 -16.01 -18.78 -41.74
N ASN A 403 -15.26 -17.79 -41.28
CA ASN A 403 -13.96 -17.40 -41.79
C ASN A 403 -13.14 -16.67 -40.72
N SER A 404 -12.26 -17.40 -40.02
CA SER A 404 -11.41 -16.87 -38.93
C SER A 404 -10.35 -15.87 -39.45
N CYS A 405 -10.03 -15.87 -40.76
CA CYS A 405 -9.10 -14.88 -41.34
C CYS A 405 -9.62 -13.44 -41.25
N LYS A 406 -10.93 -13.25 -41.02
CA LYS A 406 -11.52 -11.92 -40.86
C LYS A 406 -11.28 -11.30 -39.47
N PHE A 407 -10.58 -11.98 -38.57
CA PHE A 407 -10.41 -11.52 -37.18
C PHE A 407 -9.83 -10.11 -37.10
N ASN A 408 -8.70 -9.87 -37.79
CA ASN A 408 -8.02 -8.57 -37.76
C ASN A 408 -8.89 -7.44 -38.32
N SER A 409 -9.78 -7.72 -39.31
CA SER A 409 -10.69 -6.72 -39.84
C SER A 409 -11.83 -6.33 -38.89
N LEU A 410 -12.11 -7.16 -37.86
CA LEU A 410 -13.12 -6.93 -36.84
C LEU A 410 -12.54 -6.46 -35.50
N LEU A 411 -11.22 -6.41 -35.42
CA LEU A 411 -10.53 -6.04 -34.19
C LEU A 411 -10.81 -4.58 -33.76
N SER A 412 -11.06 -3.69 -34.73
CA SER A 412 -11.48 -2.31 -34.45
C SER A 412 -12.79 -2.17 -33.68
N LEU A 413 -13.57 -3.24 -33.58
CA LEU A 413 -14.79 -3.29 -32.76
C LEU A 413 -14.52 -3.65 -31.27
N SER A 414 -13.30 -4.04 -30.95
CA SER A 414 -12.90 -4.41 -29.58
C SER A 414 -12.57 -3.18 -28.77
N SER A 415 -13.08 -3.11 -27.54
CA SER A 415 -12.74 -2.06 -26.58
C SER A 415 -11.46 -2.33 -25.81
N ASP A 416 -10.86 -3.53 -25.92
CA ASP A 416 -9.60 -3.85 -25.26
C ASP A 416 -8.41 -3.37 -26.12
N GLN A 417 -8.04 -2.10 -25.93
CA GLN A 417 -6.96 -1.47 -26.69
C GLN A 417 -5.60 -2.14 -26.45
N VAL A 418 -5.35 -2.65 -25.24
CA VAL A 418 -4.06 -3.26 -24.89
C VAL A 418 -3.83 -4.55 -25.68
N SER A 419 -4.83 -5.41 -25.81
CA SER A 419 -4.71 -6.62 -26.63
C SER A 419 -4.77 -6.29 -28.13
N ASN A 420 -5.47 -5.23 -28.51
CA ASN A 420 -5.58 -4.79 -29.92
C ASN A 420 -4.21 -4.44 -30.54
N GLU A 421 -3.29 -3.86 -29.75
CA GLU A 421 -1.91 -3.57 -30.19
C GLU A 421 -1.15 -4.85 -30.59
N ASN A 422 -1.56 -6.00 -30.07
CA ASN A 422 -1.01 -7.32 -30.38
C ASN A 422 -2.01 -8.20 -31.16
N GLU A 423 -2.74 -7.64 -32.10
CA GLU A 423 -3.73 -8.35 -32.95
C GLU A 423 -4.83 -9.06 -32.13
N GLY A 424 -5.15 -8.58 -30.93
CA GLY A 424 -6.08 -9.20 -29.98
C GLY A 424 -5.52 -10.45 -29.29
N ILE A 425 -4.23 -10.74 -29.46
CA ILE A 425 -3.58 -11.96 -28.95
C ILE A 425 -3.18 -11.77 -27.50
N ILE A 426 -3.58 -12.76 -26.68
CA ILE A 426 -3.17 -12.92 -25.28
C ILE A 426 -2.60 -14.31 -25.10
N GLU A 427 -1.45 -14.41 -24.42
CA GLU A 427 -0.88 -15.67 -23.96
C GLU A 427 -0.77 -15.63 -22.43
N PHE A 428 -1.34 -16.62 -21.76
CA PHE A 428 -1.44 -16.61 -20.30
C PHE A 428 -1.45 -18.02 -19.71
N ALA A 429 -1.01 -18.12 -18.44
CA ALA A 429 -1.08 -19.36 -17.68
C ALA A 429 -2.45 -19.52 -17.01
N TYR A 430 -2.86 -20.76 -16.74
CA TYR A 430 -4.15 -21.05 -16.09
C TYR A 430 -4.32 -20.33 -14.73
N VAL A 431 -3.21 -20.08 -14.04
CA VAL A 431 -3.20 -19.43 -12.70
C VAL A 431 -3.16 -17.90 -12.75
N ASP A 432 -3.05 -17.30 -13.94
CA ASP A 432 -3.09 -15.86 -14.09
C ASP A 432 -4.51 -15.35 -13.80
N GLY A 433 -4.61 -14.12 -13.32
CA GLY A 433 -5.84 -13.53 -12.76
C GLY A 433 -6.91 -13.14 -13.78
N PHE A 434 -7.14 -13.93 -14.83
CA PHE A 434 -8.21 -13.70 -15.81
C PHE A 434 -9.58 -14.06 -15.24
N ALA A 435 -10.64 -13.42 -15.80
CA ALA A 435 -12.01 -13.74 -15.46
C ALA A 435 -12.27 -15.25 -15.60
N PRO A 436 -12.90 -15.92 -14.63
CA PRO A 436 -13.07 -17.37 -14.63
C PRO A 436 -13.68 -17.92 -15.91
N GLU A 437 -14.68 -17.26 -16.46
CA GLU A 437 -15.37 -17.69 -17.68
C GLU A 437 -14.47 -17.61 -18.91
N PHE A 438 -13.66 -16.54 -19.02
CA PHE A 438 -12.66 -16.36 -20.08
C PHE A 438 -11.57 -17.43 -20.00
N ARG A 439 -11.02 -17.63 -18.79
CA ARG A 439 -10.01 -18.65 -18.51
C ARG A 439 -10.55 -20.04 -18.82
N ASP A 440 -11.71 -20.41 -18.30
CA ASP A 440 -12.25 -21.77 -18.42
C ASP A 440 -12.57 -22.10 -19.88
N PHE A 441 -13.11 -21.15 -20.65
CA PHE A 441 -13.26 -21.33 -22.10
C PHE A 441 -11.91 -21.60 -22.79
N SER A 442 -10.90 -20.78 -22.49
CA SER A 442 -9.58 -20.84 -23.13
C SER A 442 -8.83 -22.14 -22.87
N PHE A 443 -9.07 -22.78 -21.72
CA PHE A 443 -8.39 -24.02 -21.31
C PHE A 443 -9.20 -25.29 -21.47
N GLU A 444 -10.54 -25.22 -21.46
CA GLU A 444 -11.41 -26.40 -21.53
C GLU A 444 -11.87 -26.74 -22.95
N LYS A 445 -11.99 -25.74 -23.81
CA LYS A 445 -12.36 -25.95 -25.20
C LYS A 445 -11.15 -26.37 -26.03
N ARG A 446 -11.39 -26.90 -27.23
CA ARG A 446 -10.33 -27.33 -28.15
C ARG A 446 -9.70 -26.17 -28.88
N VAL A 447 -8.44 -26.30 -29.24
CA VAL A 447 -7.77 -25.35 -30.17
C VAL A 447 -8.60 -25.20 -31.44
N GLY A 448 -8.74 -23.96 -31.92
CA GLY A 448 -9.59 -23.57 -33.04
C GLY A 448 -11.06 -23.31 -32.66
N SER A 449 -11.46 -23.50 -31.40
CA SER A 449 -12.81 -23.13 -30.96
C SER A 449 -12.97 -21.61 -30.96
N ILE A 450 -14.12 -21.14 -31.48
CA ILE A 450 -14.52 -19.72 -31.46
C ILE A 450 -15.89 -19.65 -30.80
N ASP A 451 -16.04 -18.87 -29.74
CA ASP A 451 -17.36 -18.63 -29.13
C ASP A 451 -17.42 -17.30 -28.37
N VAL A 452 -18.62 -16.94 -27.91
CA VAL A 452 -18.89 -15.77 -27.09
C VAL A 452 -18.90 -16.18 -25.62
N VAL A 453 -18.10 -15.48 -24.82
CA VAL A 453 -18.01 -15.67 -23.37
C VAL A 453 -18.41 -14.38 -22.67
N GLU A 454 -19.33 -14.44 -21.75
CA GLU A 454 -19.73 -13.31 -20.91
C GLU A 454 -18.86 -13.25 -19.66
N THR A 455 -18.37 -12.05 -19.34
CA THR A 455 -17.67 -11.73 -18.09
C THR A 455 -18.20 -10.41 -17.53
N ASP A 456 -17.72 -9.99 -16.36
CA ASP A 456 -18.04 -8.68 -15.81
C ASP A 456 -17.62 -7.50 -16.72
N PHE A 457 -16.64 -7.71 -17.60
CA PHE A 457 -16.16 -6.69 -18.55
C PHE A 457 -17.07 -6.55 -19.80
N GLY A 458 -17.90 -7.54 -20.09
CA GLY A 458 -18.73 -7.60 -21.29
C GLY A 458 -18.66 -8.96 -21.97
N PHE A 459 -18.95 -8.96 -23.29
CA PHE A 459 -18.93 -10.17 -24.11
C PHE A 459 -17.62 -10.27 -24.88
N HIS A 460 -16.88 -11.35 -24.64
CA HIS A 460 -15.64 -11.65 -25.35
C HIS A 460 -15.92 -12.67 -26.46
N VAL A 461 -15.57 -12.33 -27.69
CA VAL A 461 -15.48 -13.33 -28.77
C VAL A 461 -14.06 -13.87 -28.77
N ILE A 462 -13.88 -15.12 -28.34
CA ILE A 462 -12.57 -15.73 -28.12
C ILE A 462 -12.31 -16.79 -29.16
N GLU A 463 -11.12 -16.78 -29.76
CA GLU A 463 -10.57 -17.87 -30.57
C GLU A 463 -9.34 -18.47 -29.89
N ILE A 464 -9.31 -19.79 -29.70
CA ILE A 464 -8.18 -20.49 -29.11
C ILE A 464 -7.16 -20.83 -30.21
N LEU A 465 -5.99 -20.21 -30.15
CA LEU A 465 -4.93 -20.39 -31.15
C LEU A 465 -4.03 -21.59 -30.82
N SER A 466 -3.65 -21.73 -29.56
CA SER A 466 -2.87 -22.88 -29.08
C SER A 466 -3.05 -23.07 -27.58
N GLN A 467 -2.73 -24.28 -27.12
CA GLN A 467 -2.68 -24.64 -25.71
C GLN A 467 -1.37 -25.37 -25.43
N GLY A 468 -0.78 -25.10 -24.28
CA GLY A 468 0.44 -25.72 -23.81
C GLY A 468 0.28 -27.17 -23.40
N LYS A 469 1.24 -27.69 -22.65
CA LYS A 469 1.24 -29.09 -22.22
C LYS A 469 0.17 -29.34 -21.15
N LYS A 470 -0.67 -30.36 -21.39
CA LYS A 470 -1.63 -30.80 -20.38
C LYS A 470 -0.93 -31.53 -19.24
N GLN A 471 -1.19 -31.12 -18.04
CA GLN A 471 -0.72 -31.74 -16.81
C GLN A 471 -1.84 -31.83 -15.78
N LYS A 472 -1.71 -32.70 -14.79
CA LYS A 472 -2.68 -32.82 -13.70
C LYS A 472 -2.70 -31.50 -12.93
N ALA A 473 -3.87 -30.94 -12.75
CA ALA A 473 -4.15 -29.83 -11.84
C ALA A 473 -5.12 -30.30 -10.76
N VAL A 474 -4.99 -29.74 -9.57
CA VAL A 474 -5.76 -30.12 -8.39
C VAL A 474 -6.51 -28.91 -7.85
N LYS A 475 -7.79 -29.10 -7.48
CA LYS A 475 -8.57 -28.13 -6.72
C LYS A 475 -8.52 -28.58 -5.27
N VAL A 476 -7.99 -27.72 -4.41
CA VAL A 476 -7.77 -28.03 -3.00
C VAL A 476 -8.50 -27.06 -2.09
N GLY A 477 -8.96 -27.57 -0.96
CA GLY A 477 -9.47 -26.74 0.14
C GLY A 477 -8.48 -26.78 1.30
N ASN A 478 -8.11 -25.61 1.83
CA ASN A 478 -7.16 -25.47 2.92
C ASN A 478 -7.88 -25.05 4.20
N LEU A 479 -8.07 -25.97 5.13
CA LEU A 479 -8.46 -25.62 6.49
C LEU A 479 -7.21 -25.16 7.23
N ALA A 480 -7.19 -23.92 7.69
CA ALA A 480 -6.04 -23.28 8.32
C ALA A 480 -6.44 -22.61 9.63
N VAL A 481 -5.69 -22.87 10.68
CA VAL A 481 -5.78 -22.16 11.97
C VAL A 481 -4.48 -21.39 12.14
N LYS A 482 -4.60 -20.09 12.36
CA LYS A 482 -3.44 -19.21 12.59
C LYS A 482 -2.82 -19.51 13.94
N VAL A 483 -1.50 -19.60 13.98
CA VAL A 483 -0.76 -19.80 15.22
C VAL A 483 -0.35 -18.43 15.76
N GLU A 484 -1.05 -17.95 16.76
CA GLU A 484 -0.79 -16.65 17.40
C GLU A 484 -0.36 -16.84 18.86
N PRO A 485 0.43 -15.92 19.41
CA PRO A 485 0.74 -15.95 20.85
C PRO A 485 -0.53 -15.69 21.66
N SER A 486 -0.83 -16.59 22.60
CA SER A 486 -1.93 -16.42 23.57
C SER A 486 -1.64 -15.29 24.54
N GLU A 487 -2.67 -14.82 25.27
CA GLU A 487 -2.50 -13.85 26.36
C GLU A 487 -1.43 -14.31 27.36
N ARG A 488 -1.45 -15.58 27.74
CA ARG A 488 -0.43 -16.14 28.63
C ARG A 488 0.99 -16.02 28.06
N THR A 489 1.17 -16.22 26.76
CA THR A 489 2.48 -16.03 26.11
C THR A 489 2.87 -14.56 26.11
N ARG A 490 1.96 -13.65 25.79
CA ARG A 490 2.18 -12.21 25.86
C ARG A 490 2.51 -11.73 27.26
N ASP A 491 1.76 -12.18 28.27
CA ASP A 491 2.02 -11.88 29.68
C ASP A 491 3.38 -12.40 30.13
N SER A 492 3.78 -13.58 29.66
CA SER A 492 5.11 -14.12 29.94
C SER A 492 6.21 -13.24 29.39
N VAL A 493 6.08 -12.81 28.14
CA VAL A 493 7.04 -11.90 27.48
C VAL A 493 7.06 -10.55 28.19
N TYR A 494 5.91 -9.99 28.52
CA TYR A 494 5.79 -8.74 29.29
C TYR A 494 6.50 -8.84 30.65
N ASN A 495 6.30 -9.93 31.38
CA ASN A 495 6.92 -10.16 32.70
C ASN A 495 8.45 -10.31 32.57
N ILE A 496 8.94 -11.01 31.54
CA ILE A 496 10.38 -11.14 31.27
C ILE A 496 10.97 -9.78 30.97
N THR A 497 10.33 -9.01 30.09
CA THR A 497 10.78 -7.66 29.71
C THR A 497 10.76 -6.70 30.90
N SER A 498 9.73 -6.76 31.75
CA SER A 498 9.64 -5.92 32.95
C SER A 498 10.72 -6.26 33.97
N LYS A 499 11.04 -7.55 34.16
CA LYS A 499 12.16 -7.98 35.03
C LYS A 499 13.50 -7.50 34.47
N PHE A 500 13.68 -7.56 33.16
CA PHE A 500 14.88 -7.05 32.50
C PHE A 500 15.02 -5.54 32.72
N GLU A 501 13.97 -4.77 32.46
CA GLU A 501 13.93 -3.31 32.63
C GLU A 501 14.30 -2.86 34.05
N ILE A 502 13.82 -3.60 35.08
CA ILE A 502 14.14 -3.30 36.48
C ILE A 502 15.59 -3.68 36.86
N ALA A 503 16.14 -4.71 36.22
CA ALA A 503 17.45 -5.25 36.58
C ALA A 503 18.61 -4.53 35.88
N VAL A 504 18.35 -3.77 34.80
CA VAL A 504 19.42 -3.14 34.00
C VAL A 504 19.52 -1.64 34.26
N ASN A 505 20.77 -1.14 34.15
CA ASN A 505 21.14 0.26 34.11
C ASN A 505 22.26 0.45 33.09
N GLU A 506 22.76 1.68 32.90
CA GLU A 506 23.85 1.97 31.95
C GLU A 506 25.07 1.09 32.16
N GLU A 507 25.46 0.88 33.42
CA GLU A 507 26.71 0.16 33.78
C GLU A 507 26.60 -1.33 33.48
N ASN A 508 25.45 -1.97 33.79
CA ASN A 508 25.29 -3.43 33.77
C ASN A 508 24.53 -3.96 32.50
N PHE A 509 23.96 -3.11 31.66
CA PHE A 509 23.12 -3.52 30.51
C PHE A 509 23.79 -4.59 29.65
N ARG A 510 25.07 -4.38 29.29
CA ARG A 510 25.81 -5.31 28.43
C ARG A 510 26.13 -6.63 29.13
N GLU A 511 26.56 -6.57 30.39
CA GLU A 511 26.92 -7.74 31.18
C GLU A 511 25.68 -8.60 31.50
N TYR A 512 24.63 -7.96 32.00
CA TYR A 512 23.35 -8.62 32.28
C TYR A 512 22.74 -9.28 31.03
N SER A 513 22.77 -8.61 29.90
CA SER A 513 22.30 -9.18 28.65
C SER A 513 23.09 -10.41 28.23
N LYS A 514 24.42 -10.37 28.37
CA LYS A 514 25.32 -11.49 28.06
C LYS A 514 25.09 -12.69 28.99
N GLU A 515 24.98 -12.45 30.28
CA GLU A 515 24.72 -13.50 31.29
C GLU A 515 23.39 -14.21 31.04
N ASN A 516 22.38 -13.48 30.59
CA ASN A 516 21.04 -14.02 30.28
C ASN A 516 20.88 -14.48 28.82
N ASN A 517 21.97 -14.53 28.04
CA ASN A 517 21.96 -14.91 26.61
C ASN A 517 21.01 -14.04 25.74
N ILE A 518 20.88 -12.76 26.08
CA ILE A 518 20.05 -11.80 25.34
C ILE A 518 20.94 -11.08 24.34
N LYS A 519 20.53 -11.11 23.07
CA LYS A 519 21.30 -10.48 21.98
C LYS A 519 21.16 -8.97 22.02
N ILE A 520 22.29 -8.28 22.09
CA ILE A 520 22.38 -6.83 21.97
C ILE A 520 22.57 -6.46 20.50
N ASN A 521 21.81 -5.50 20.02
CA ASN A 521 21.85 -4.99 18.66
C ASN A 521 22.24 -3.50 18.70
N PRO A 522 23.44 -3.11 18.20
CA PRO A 522 23.83 -1.72 18.05
C PRO A 522 23.24 -1.13 16.78
N VAL A 523 22.84 0.13 16.84
CA VAL A 523 22.43 0.94 15.70
C VAL A 523 23.10 2.30 15.83
N ASN A 524 23.87 2.70 14.83
CA ASN A 524 24.64 3.92 14.85
C ASN A 524 24.09 4.92 13.84
N ASN A 525 24.37 6.19 14.07
CA ASN A 525 24.07 7.32 13.18
C ASN A 525 22.57 7.46 12.88
N ILE A 526 21.71 7.32 13.89
CA ILE A 526 20.28 7.61 13.74
C ILE A 526 20.11 9.13 13.69
N GLY A 527 19.52 9.63 12.61
CA GLY A 527 19.15 11.03 12.45
C GLY A 527 17.86 11.38 13.18
N GLU A 528 17.67 12.65 13.51
CA GLU A 528 16.48 13.13 14.24
C GLU A 528 15.17 12.87 13.50
N LEU A 529 15.19 12.92 12.16
CA LEU A 529 14.00 12.72 11.33
C LEU A 529 13.85 11.28 10.82
N ASP A 530 14.73 10.36 11.22
CA ASP A 530 14.62 8.97 10.83
C ASP A 530 13.32 8.34 11.34
N GLU A 531 12.69 7.54 10.50
CA GLU A 531 11.47 6.79 10.85
C GLU A 531 11.77 5.31 11.08
N ASN A 532 12.80 4.81 10.42
CA ASN A 532 13.17 3.40 10.43
C ASN A 532 14.42 3.16 11.26
N ILE A 533 14.32 2.20 12.16
CA ILE A 533 15.47 1.68 12.89
C ILE A 533 15.84 0.32 12.28
N PRO A 534 17.10 0.10 11.90
CA PRO A 534 17.59 -1.18 11.40
C PRO A 534 17.13 -2.34 12.30
N MET A 535 16.61 -3.41 11.71
CA MET A 535 16.05 -4.61 12.36
C MET A 535 14.72 -4.42 13.10
N LEU A 536 14.28 -3.20 13.40
CA LEU A 536 12.98 -2.93 14.06
C LEU A 536 11.92 -2.40 13.08
N GLY A 537 12.33 -1.80 11.95
CA GLY A 537 11.43 -1.15 11.00
C GLY A 537 10.98 0.23 11.50
N GLN A 538 9.77 0.64 11.15
CA GLN A 538 9.23 1.95 11.52
C GLN A 538 9.03 2.05 13.03
N GLN A 539 9.85 2.87 13.70
CA GLN A 539 9.85 3.06 15.14
C GLN A 539 10.12 4.53 15.50
N ARG A 540 9.34 5.43 14.94
CA ARG A 540 9.48 6.88 15.17
C ARG A 540 9.46 7.27 16.65
N SER A 541 8.74 6.53 17.50
CA SER A 541 8.69 6.77 18.94
C SER A 541 10.05 6.60 19.63
N ILE A 542 10.86 5.65 19.16
CA ILE A 542 12.22 5.42 19.68
C ILE A 542 13.13 6.56 19.26
N VAL A 543 13.08 6.97 17.99
CA VAL A 543 13.89 8.09 17.48
C VAL A 543 13.53 9.38 18.23
N ARG A 544 12.22 9.66 18.38
CA ARG A 544 11.77 10.85 19.14
C ARG A 544 12.27 10.84 20.58
N TRP A 545 12.23 9.69 21.24
CA TRP A 545 12.78 9.58 22.59
C TRP A 545 14.29 9.82 22.62
N ALA A 546 15.04 9.29 21.66
CA ALA A 546 16.50 9.46 21.61
C ALA A 546 16.93 10.93 21.40
N TYR A 547 16.03 11.78 20.88
CA TYR A 547 16.23 13.21 20.65
C TYR A 547 15.45 14.11 21.63
N ASP A 548 14.74 13.52 22.59
CA ASP A 548 14.05 14.30 23.62
C ASP A 548 15.08 15.02 24.51
N GLU A 549 14.81 16.28 24.85
CA GLU A 549 15.70 17.13 25.65
C GLU A 549 15.95 16.57 27.07
N ASN A 550 15.05 15.72 27.57
CA ASN A 550 15.18 15.08 28.86
C ASN A 550 15.82 13.69 28.80
N THR A 551 16.29 13.26 27.63
CA THR A 551 16.94 11.96 27.47
C THR A 551 18.44 12.12 27.44
N ASP A 552 19.12 11.56 28.42
CA ASP A 552 20.56 11.58 28.56
C ASP A 552 21.22 10.30 28.03
N LYS A 553 22.53 10.38 27.77
CA LYS A 553 23.32 9.21 27.43
C LYS A 553 23.32 8.21 28.59
N GLY A 554 22.93 6.99 28.31
CA GLY A 554 22.82 5.91 29.31
C GLY A 554 21.38 5.64 29.73
N ASP A 555 20.44 6.48 29.37
CA ASP A 555 19.02 6.24 29.66
C ASP A 555 18.50 4.99 28.97
N ILE A 556 17.63 4.29 29.67
CA ILE A 556 17.00 3.05 29.19
C ILE A 556 15.49 3.23 29.22
N LYS A 557 14.84 2.86 28.11
CA LYS A 557 13.39 2.91 27.99
C LYS A 557 12.85 1.71 27.22
N ARG A 558 11.72 1.19 27.66
CA ARG A 558 10.99 0.13 26.98
C ARG A 558 10.01 0.70 25.99
N PHE A 559 9.90 0.06 24.83
CA PHE A 559 8.94 0.39 23.78
C PHE A 559 8.18 -0.85 23.35
N SER A 560 6.88 -0.71 23.13
CA SER A 560 6.09 -1.74 22.46
C SER A 560 6.29 -1.66 20.95
N LEU A 561 6.55 -2.79 20.32
CA LEU A 561 6.79 -2.86 18.87
C LEU A 561 5.49 -3.08 18.11
N GLN A 562 5.35 -2.47 16.93
CA GLN A 562 4.15 -2.59 16.08
C GLN A 562 3.82 -4.04 15.68
N LYS A 563 4.83 -4.90 15.56
CA LYS A 563 4.65 -6.33 15.20
C LYS A 563 4.55 -7.26 16.39
N GLY A 564 4.35 -6.72 17.59
CA GLY A 564 4.33 -7.45 18.85
C GLY A 564 5.72 -7.60 19.48
N GLY A 565 5.74 -7.59 20.82
CA GLY A 565 6.96 -7.65 21.64
C GLY A 565 7.50 -6.27 22.05
N TYR A 566 8.67 -6.28 22.66
CA TYR A 566 9.30 -5.11 23.27
C TYR A 566 10.76 -4.99 22.87
#